data_964ec45caa01b9ee890a782120dbfa04
#
_entry.id   964ec45caa01b9ee890a782120dbfa04
#
_cell.length_a   1.000
_cell.length_b   1.000
_cell.length_c   1.000
_cell.angle_alpha   90.00
_cell.angle_beta   90.00
_cell.angle_gamma   90.00
#
_symmetry.space_group_name_H-M   'P 1'
#
loop_
_entity.id
_entity.type
_entity.pdbx_description
1 polymer ?
#
loop_
_entity_poly.entity_id
_entity_poly.type
_entity_poly.pdbx_seq_one_letter_code
_entity_poly.pdbx_strand_id
1 'polypeptide(L)'
;MNESILDKYDERCFEHYLVCCNYEMTEEGFHDLATLYLKIEGKDRLCKLVDEINLIEANDDWDAFVLHLKRFSPNVDRATIQRIASIAKSYLRK
;
A
#
# COMPACT_ATOMS: atom_id res chain seq x y z
N MET A 1 -26.26 -5.03 -0.77
CA MET A 1 -25.25 -4.87 -1.80
C MET A 1 -23.88 -4.61 -1.17
N ASN A 2 -22.94 -5.47 -1.44
CA ASN A 2 -21.62 -5.34 -0.81
C ASN A 2 -20.72 -4.49 -1.68
N GLU A 3 -20.42 -3.28 -1.21
CA GLU A 3 -19.41 -2.48 -1.87
C GLU A 3 -18.03 -3.05 -1.56
N SER A 4 -17.22 -3.19 -2.56
CA SER A 4 -15.81 -3.51 -2.34
C SER A 4 -15.16 -2.34 -1.60
N ILE A 5 -14.26 -2.64 -0.66
CA ILE A 5 -13.48 -1.60 0.01
C ILE A 5 -12.77 -0.71 -1.02
N LEU A 6 -12.40 -1.27 -2.16
CA LEU A 6 -11.68 -0.55 -3.20
C LEU A 6 -12.54 0.48 -3.92
N ASP A 7 -13.86 0.39 -3.82
CA ASP A 7 -14.77 1.37 -4.43
C ASP A 7 -14.61 2.75 -3.80
N LYS A 8 -14.11 2.82 -2.57
CA LYS A 8 -13.81 4.07 -1.89
C LYS A 8 -12.52 4.73 -2.39
N TYR A 9 -11.68 3.98 -3.08
CA TYR A 9 -10.35 4.41 -3.48
C TYR A 9 -10.22 4.24 -4.99
N ASP A 10 -10.65 5.25 -5.73
CA ASP A 10 -10.83 5.22 -7.18
C ASP A 10 -9.60 4.73 -7.94
N GLU A 11 -8.43 5.17 -7.52
CA GLU A 11 -7.19 4.85 -8.24
C GLU A 11 -6.54 3.56 -7.77
N ARG A 12 -6.99 3.02 -6.64
CA ARG A 12 -6.47 1.77 -6.07
C ARG A 12 -4.94 1.73 -5.99
N CYS A 13 -4.34 2.87 -5.65
CA CYS A 13 -2.89 3.02 -5.64
C CYS A 13 -2.22 2.07 -4.66
N PHE A 14 -2.77 1.92 -3.46
CA PHE A 14 -2.17 1.08 -2.43
C PHE A 14 -2.25 -0.39 -2.79
N GLU A 15 -3.39 -0.84 -3.34
CA GLU A 15 -3.51 -2.22 -3.82
C GLU A 15 -2.47 -2.49 -4.91
N HIS A 16 -2.38 -1.61 -5.89
CA HIS A 16 -1.41 -1.74 -6.97
C HIS A 16 0.01 -1.79 -6.43
N TYR A 17 0.33 -0.90 -5.49
CA TYR A 17 1.64 -0.85 -4.84
C TYR A 17 2.02 -2.18 -4.21
N LEU A 18 1.08 -2.80 -3.51
CA LEU A 18 1.33 -4.04 -2.79
C LEU A 18 1.53 -5.25 -3.69
N VAL A 19 1.00 -5.23 -4.91
CA VAL A 19 1.03 -6.39 -5.81
C VAL A 19 1.84 -6.15 -7.08
N CYS A 20 2.35 -4.95 -7.31
CA CYS A 20 2.99 -4.61 -8.58
C CYS A 20 4.34 -5.29 -8.80
N CYS A 21 5.04 -5.64 -7.74
CA CYS A 21 6.40 -6.18 -7.82
C CYS A 21 6.58 -7.31 -6.81
N ASN A 22 7.56 -8.16 -7.09
CA ASN A 22 7.98 -9.16 -6.10
C ASN A 22 8.94 -8.49 -5.12
N TYR A 23 8.72 -8.69 -3.84
CA TYR A 23 9.59 -8.17 -2.80
C TYR A 23 9.52 -9.09 -1.59
N GLU A 24 10.56 -9.04 -0.76
CA GLU A 24 10.59 -9.84 0.46
C GLU A 24 9.74 -9.18 1.54
N MET A 25 9.13 -9.98 2.39
CA MET A 25 8.34 -9.50 3.53
C MET A 25 9.23 -9.16 4.71
N THR A 26 10.20 -8.27 4.47
CA THR A 26 11.16 -7.76 5.45
C THR A 26 11.26 -6.26 5.32
N GLU A 27 11.83 -5.59 6.33
CA GLU A 27 12.07 -4.15 6.27
C GLU A 27 12.85 -3.76 5.02
N GLU A 28 13.90 -4.52 4.72
CA GLU A 28 14.72 -4.26 3.53
C GLU A 28 13.89 -4.41 2.26
N GLY A 29 13.07 -5.46 2.17
CA GLY A 29 12.19 -5.68 1.03
C GLY A 29 11.19 -4.55 0.86
N PHE A 30 10.66 -4.00 1.95
CA PHE A 30 9.72 -2.89 1.90
C PHE A 30 10.39 -1.60 1.40
N HIS A 31 11.64 -1.37 1.79
CA HIS A 31 12.42 -0.24 1.27
C HIS A 31 12.73 -0.41 -0.21
N ASP A 32 13.07 -1.62 -0.64
CA ASP A 32 13.32 -1.92 -2.04
C ASP A 32 12.07 -1.67 -2.89
N LEU A 33 10.90 -2.06 -2.38
CA LEU A 33 9.64 -1.81 -3.05
C LEU A 33 9.38 -0.31 -3.25
N ALA A 34 9.59 0.48 -2.20
CA ALA A 34 9.39 1.92 -2.26
C ALA A 34 10.34 2.58 -3.27
N THR A 35 11.61 2.17 -3.24
CA THR A 35 12.62 2.69 -4.16
C THR A 35 12.26 2.37 -5.61
N LEU A 36 11.86 1.12 -5.86
CA LEU A 36 11.50 0.67 -7.20
C LEU A 36 10.25 1.38 -7.72
N TYR A 37 9.24 1.52 -6.86
CA TYR A 37 8.00 2.21 -7.23
C TYR A 37 8.27 3.66 -7.60
N LEU A 38 9.08 4.35 -6.78
CA LEU A 38 9.44 5.74 -7.04
C LEU A 38 10.20 5.89 -8.37
N LYS A 39 11.07 4.93 -8.66
CA LYS A 39 11.85 4.93 -9.89
C LYS A 39 11.00 4.70 -11.14
N ILE A 40 10.06 3.76 -11.06
CA ILE A 40 9.25 3.35 -12.21
C ILE A 40 8.06 4.30 -12.41
N GLU A 41 7.33 4.59 -11.34
CA GLU A 41 6.08 5.35 -11.42
C GLU A 41 6.26 6.85 -11.20
N GLY A 42 7.33 7.24 -10.52
CA GLY A 42 7.65 8.64 -10.28
C GLY A 42 7.03 9.20 -9.01
N LYS A 43 7.48 10.41 -8.66
CA LYS A 43 7.09 11.07 -7.42
C LYS A 43 5.61 11.43 -7.39
N ASP A 44 5.03 11.84 -8.52
CA ASP A 44 3.62 12.21 -8.57
C ASP A 44 2.73 11.03 -8.21
N ARG A 45 3.09 9.85 -8.70
CA ARG A 45 2.35 8.63 -8.39
C ARG A 45 2.52 8.26 -6.92
N LEU A 46 3.70 8.45 -6.39
CA LEU A 46 3.96 8.22 -4.95
C LEU A 46 3.13 9.17 -4.10
N CYS A 47 2.96 10.43 -4.52
CA CYS A 47 2.10 11.38 -3.82
C CYS A 47 0.65 10.87 -3.74
N LYS A 48 0.13 10.35 -4.85
CA LYS A 48 -1.23 9.79 -4.88
C LYS A 48 -1.35 8.58 -3.98
N LEU A 49 -0.32 7.74 -3.95
CA LEU A 49 -0.28 6.58 -3.06
C LEU A 49 -0.35 7.02 -1.60
N VAL A 50 0.45 8.01 -1.22
CA VAL A 50 0.48 8.51 0.15
C VAL A 50 -0.86 9.15 0.55
N ASP A 51 -1.48 9.89 -0.38
CA ASP A 51 -2.81 10.46 -0.13
C ASP A 51 -3.83 9.37 0.15
N GLU A 52 -3.78 8.29 -0.61
CA GLU A 52 -4.67 7.15 -0.40
C GLU A 52 -4.40 6.47 0.95
N ILE A 53 -3.12 6.29 1.30
CA ILE A 53 -2.74 5.72 2.60
C ILE A 53 -3.29 6.58 3.74
N ASN A 54 -3.17 7.89 3.64
CA ASN A 54 -3.70 8.80 4.66
C ASN A 54 -5.22 8.68 4.78
N LEU A 55 -5.91 8.48 3.68
CA LEU A 55 -7.35 8.27 3.67
C LEU A 55 -7.73 6.94 4.33
N ILE A 56 -6.97 5.89 4.07
CA ILE A 56 -7.17 4.59 4.71
C ILE A 56 -7.01 4.72 6.23
N GLU A 57 -6.00 5.45 6.68
CA GLU A 57 -5.79 5.70 8.11
C GLU A 57 -6.95 6.48 8.71
N ALA A 58 -7.40 7.53 8.03
CA ALA A 58 -8.49 8.36 8.52
C ALA A 58 -9.79 7.57 8.65
N ASN A 59 -10.03 6.63 7.75
CA ASN A 59 -11.23 5.80 7.74
C ASN A 59 -11.08 4.50 8.54
N ASP A 60 -9.86 4.20 9.01
CA ASP A 60 -9.52 2.96 9.70
C ASP A 60 -9.94 1.71 8.89
N ASP A 61 -9.59 1.72 7.62
CA ASP A 61 -9.96 0.63 6.70
C ASP A 61 -8.88 -0.45 6.57
N TRP A 62 -7.90 -0.47 7.47
CA TRP A 62 -6.78 -1.42 7.40
C TRP A 62 -7.24 -2.88 7.38
N ASP A 63 -8.19 -3.23 8.28
CA ASP A 63 -8.65 -4.61 8.38
C ASP A 63 -9.37 -5.06 7.11
N ALA A 64 -10.11 -4.15 6.47
CA ALA A 64 -10.78 -4.46 5.21
C ALA A 64 -9.77 -4.69 4.09
N PHE A 65 -8.68 -3.91 4.06
CA PHE A 65 -7.59 -4.15 3.11
C PHE A 65 -6.90 -5.48 3.36
N VAL A 66 -6.64 -5.83 4.62
CA VAL A 66 -6.05 -7.13 4.96
C VAL A 66 -6.91 -8.25 4.44
N LEU A 67 -8.22 -8.17 4.69
CA LEU A 67 -9.15 -9.20 4.24
C LEU A 67 -9.14 -9.35 2.72
N HIS A 68 -9.11 -8.24 2.01
CA HIS A 68 -9.04 -8.24 0.55
C HIS A 68 -7.73 -8.85 0.05
N LEU A 69 -6.61 -8.47 0.66
CA LEU A 69 -5.29 -8.91 0.22
C LEU A 69 -4.99 -10.35 0.54
N LYS A 70 -5.66 -10.94 1.50
CA LYS A 70 -5.48 -12.36 1.83
C LYS A 70 -5.78 -13.29 0.66
N ARG A 71 -6.53 -12.81 -0.31
CA ARG A 71 -6.78 -13.57 -1.55
C ARG A 71 -5.50 -13.77 -2.36
N PHE A 72 -4.55 -12.84 -2.23
CA PHE A 72 -3.29 -12.86 -2.98
C PHE A 72 -2.11 -13.23 -2.09
N SER A 73 -2.18 -12.84 -0.82
CA SER A 73 -1.08 -13.01 0.13
C SER A 73 -1.64 -13.45 1.48
N PRO A 74 -1.83 -14.77 1.68
CA PRO A 74 -2.46 -15.28 2.91
C PRO A 74 -1.73 -14.92 4.19
N ASN A 75 -0.43 -14.62 4.11
CA ASN A 75 0.40 -14.33 5.27
C ASN A 75 0.43 -12.84 5.63
N VAL A 76 -0.27 -12.01 4.89
CA VAL A 76 -0.29 -10.58 5.17
C VAL A 76 -1.18 -10.29 6.37
N ASP A 77 -0.76 -9.36 7.24
CA ASP A 77 -1.54 -8.91 8.37
C ASP A 77 -1.55 -7.38 8.45
N ARG A 78 -2.35 -6.85 9.38
CA ARG A 78 -2.50 -5.41 9.54
C ARG A 78 -1.16 -4.72 9.85
N ALA A 79 -0.38 -5.27 10.77
CA ALA A 79 0.89 -4.69 11.15
C ALA A 79 1.84 -4.59 9.95
N THR A 80 1.89 -5.64 9.13
CA THR A 80 2.71 -5.68 7.94
C THR A 80 2.30 -4.59 6.95
N ILE A 81 1.00 -4.47 6.67
CA ILE A 81 0.49 -3.45 5.74
C ILE A 81 0.79 -2.05 6.25
N GLN A 82 0.59 -1.80 7.54
CA GLN A 82 0.87 -0.51 8.13
C GLN A 82 2.36 -0.16 8.04
N ARG A 83 3.23 -1.16 8.22
CA ARG A 83 4.67 -0.95 8.09
C ARG A 83 5.05 -0.60 6.66
N ILE A 84 4.51 -1.33 5.69
CA ILE A 84 4.74 -1.05 4.26
C ILE A 84 4.31 0.38 3.93
N ALA A 85 3.14 0.79 4.41
CA ALA A 85 2.62 2.13 4.19
C ALA A 85 3.50 3.20 4.83
N SER A 86 3.97 2.97 6.05
CA SER A 86 4.84 3.89 6.77
C SER A 86 6.16 4.12 6.02
N ILE A 87 6.75 3.05 5.51
CA ILE A 87 7.98 3.13 4.74
C ILE A 87 7.76 3.92 3.45
N ALA A 88 6.66 3.65 2.75
CA ALA A 88 6.32 4.39 1.52
C ALA A 88 6.20 5.89 1.80
N LYS A 89 5.53 6.27 2.89
CA LYS A 89 5.42 7.68 3.28
C LYS A 89 6.77 8.33 3.51
N SER A 90 7.70 7.60 4.11
CA SER A 90 9.02 8.14 4.42
C SER A 90 9.79 8.52 3.15
N TYR A 91 9.54 7.83 2.04
CA TYR A 91 10.21 8.13 0.77
C TYR A 91 9.68 9.40 0.13
N LEU A 92 8.43 9.78 0.40
CA LEU A 92 7.90 11.04 -0.11
C LEU A 92 8.56 12.25 0.56
N ARG A 93 9.00 12.10 1.80
CA ARG A 93 9.63 13.18 2.56
C ARG A 93 11.10 13.42 2.19
N LYS A 94 11.69 12.53 1.45
CA LYS A 94 13.11 12.65 1.07
C LYS A 94 13.33 13.56 -0.12
#